data_e6fe37e3f181dad48a64a9c3a15f31ee
#
_entry.id   e6fe37e3f181dad48a64a9c3a15f31ee
#
_cell.length_a   1.000
_cell.length_b   1.000
_cell.length_c   1.000
_cell.angle_alpha   90.00
_cell.angle_beta   90.00
_cell.angle_gamma   90.00
#
_symmetry.space_group_name_H-M   'P 1'
#
loop_
_entity.id
_entity.type
_entity.pdbx_description
1 polymer ?
#
loop_
_entity_poly.entity_id
_entity_poly.type
_entity_poly.pdbx_seq_one_letter_code
_entity_poly.pdbx_strand_id
1 'polypeptide(L)'
;AYLKEKGLVKNSTSYYMRIWRSVYNLAVEQGYTTDKKPFKHVYTGIDKTVKRAVPFKIIKMIKELDLSFEPQLELARDIFLFSFYTRGMSFIDMAHLKKSNLQNGILTYSRKKTGQRLTILWEELMQEIVDKYKDDSSEYLLPILRYCDINDRKQYKLRAKQIGRGLNKIGLRLELKAPLTFYVARHSWASIAQDRKVSTDIIREGLGHDNEKTTHIYLASISTSQIDRANQIILKGL
;
A
#
# COMPACT_ATOMS: atom_id res chain seq x y z
N ALA A 1 21.52 11.53 -20.71
CA ALA A 1 22.77 10.76 -20.67
C ALA A 1 23.08 10.31 -19.23
N TYR A 2 23.55 11.20 -18.33
CA TYR A 2 24.07 10.88 -16.99
C TYR A 2 23.16 9.96 -16.13
N LEU A 3 21.86 10.26 -15.98
CA LEU A 3 20.95 9.44 -15.16
C LEU A 3 20.76 8.03 -15.72
N LYS A 4 20.79 7.89 -17.05
CA LYS A 4 20.73 6.56 -17.72
C LYS A 4 22.02 5.78 -17.51
N GLU A 5 23.17 6.42 -17.61
CA GLU A 5 24.49 5.81 -17.33
C GLU A 5 24.60 5.34 -15.88
N LYS A 6 23.95 6.04 -14.94
CA LYS A 6 23.81 5.60 -13.53
C LYS A 6 22.77 4.50 -13.32
N GLY A 7 22.21 3.90 -14.37
CA GLY A 7 21.28 2.78 -14.31
C GLY A 7 19.86 3.14 -13.85
N LEU A 8 19.48 4.42 -13.87
CA LEU A 8 18.10 4.78 -13.48
C LEU A 8 17.11 4.36 -14.56
N VAL A 9 16.03 3.72 -14.12
CA VAL A 9 14.91 3.34 -14.99
C VAL A 9 14.16 4.59 -15.48
N LYS A 10 13.49 4.46 -16.63
CA LYS A 10 12.84 5.56 -17.34
C LYS A 10 11.88 6.39 -16.50
N ASN A 11 11.07 5.77 -15.64
CA ASN A 11 10.16 6.48 -14.74
C ASN A 11 10.88 7.26 -13.65
N SER A 12 12.01 6.76 -13.12
CA SER A 12 12.83 7.49 -12.15
C SER A 12 13.51 8.70 -12.82
N THR A 13 14.03 8.52 -14.02
CA THR A 13 14.60 9.63 -14.80
C THR A 13 13.54 10.70 -15.08
N SER A 14 12.37 10.29 -15.53
CA SER A 14 11.23 11.19 -15.79
C SER A 14 10.80 11.95 -14.52
N TYR A 15 10.81 11.29 -13.35
CA TYR A 15 10.51 11.95 -12.08
C TYR A 15 11.46 13.10 -11.78
N TYR A 16 12.77 12.86 -11.88
CA TYR A 16 13.77 13.93 -11.70
C TYR A 16 13.62 15.04 -12.75
N MET A 17 13.37 14.70 -13.99
CA MET A 17 13.19 15.69 -15.05
C MET A 17 11.95 16.56 -14.84
N ARG A 18 10.86 16.01 -14.27
CA ARG A 18 9.67 16.81 -13.90
C ARG A 18 9.98 17.80 -12.79
N ILE A 19 10.74 17.39 -11.78
CA ILE A 19 11.18 18.31 -10.70
C ILE A 19 12.02 19.44 -11.28
N TRP A 20 13.04 19.11 -12.07
CA TRP A 20 13.90 20.11 -12.71
C TRP A 20 13.10 21.07 -13.61
N ARG A 21 12.15 20.55 -14.38
CA ARG A 21 11.28 21.39 -15.21
C ARG A 21 10.45 22.35 -14.36
N SER A 22 9.91 21.88 -13.22
CA SER A 22 9.15 22.73 -12.32
C SER A 22 10.00 23.87 -11.75
N VAL A 23 11.21 23.56 -11.28
CA VAL A 23 12.16 24.57 -10.77
C VAL A 23 12.55 25.58 -11.87
N TYR A 24 12.84 25.09 -13.09
CA TYR A 24 13.17 25.95 -14.21
C TYR A 24 12.04 26.90 -14.59
N ASN A 25 10.81 26.36 -14.68
CA ASN A 25 9.64 27.17 -15.00
C ASN A 25 9.39 28.26 -13.94
N LEU A 26 9.59 27.94 -12.66
CA LEU A 26 9.53 28.93 -11.59
C LEU A 26 10.59 30.02 -11.73
N ALA A 27 11.82 29.66 -12.12
CA ALA A 27 12.90 30.62 -12.36
C ALA A 27 12.61 31.54 -13.56
N VAL A 28 11.97 31.03 -14.62
CA VAL A 28 11.47 31.82 -15.74
C VAL A 28 10.36 32.77 -15.29
N GLU A 29 9.38 32.27 -14.54
CA GLU A 29 8.27 33.06 -14.01
C GLU A 29 8.73 34.20 -13.11
N GLN A 30 9.75 33.97 -12.29
CA GLN A 30 10.35 34.97 -11.42
C GLN A 30 11.38 35.89 -12.11
N GLY A 31 11.59 35.77 -13.42
CA GLY A 31 12.48 36.61 -14.19
C GLY A 31 13.99 36.33 -14.01
N TYR A 32 14.37 35.22 -13.32
CA TYR A 32 15.78 34.86 -13.16
C TYR A 32 16.43 34.35 -14.46
N THR A 33 15.64 33.90 -15.40
CA THR A 33 16.12 33.47 -16.73
C THR A 33 15.02 33.59 -17.78
N THR A 34 15.39 33.58 -19.06
CA THR A 34 14.45 33.53 -20.20
C THR A 34 14.13 32.06 -20.55
N ASP A 35 12.95 31.80 -21.11
CA ASP A 35 12.55 30.43 -21.48
C ASP A 35 13.33 29.95 -22.74
N LYS A 36 14.35 29.14 -22.52
CA LYS A 36 15.16 28.46 -23.55
C LYS A 36 14.65 27.09 -23.93
N LYS A 37 13.46 26.67 -23.41
CA LYS A 37 12.80 25.39 -23.66
C LYS A 37 13.71 24.15 -23.50
N PRO A 38 14.52 24.04 -22.41
CA PRO A 38 15.50 22.95 -22.27
C PRO A 38 14.85 21.56 -22.13
N PHE A 39 13.58 21.49 -21.80
CA PHE A 39 12.82 20.23 -21.64
C PHE A 39 11.99 19.83 -22.87
N LYS A 40 12.13 20.54 -24.02
CA LYS A 40 11.34 20.28 -25.23
C LYS A 40 11.42 18.82 -25.71
N HIS A 41 12.62 18.21 -25.60
CA HIS A 41 12.88 16.84 -26.06
C HIS A 41 13.15 15.87 -24.89
N VAL A 42 12.83 16.28 -23.67
CA VAL A 42 13.04 15.45 -22.47
C VAL A 42 11.74 14.70 -22.13
N TYR A 43 11.85 13.37 -22.01
CA TYR A 43 10.71 12.57 -21.58
C TYR A 43 10.35 12.87 -20.11
N THR A 44 9.14 13.36 -19.90
CA THR A 44 8.58 13.68 -18.58
C THR A 44 7.26 12.93 -18.32
N GLY A 45 6.95 11.93 -19.12
CA GLY A 45 5.77 11.08 -18.97
C GLY A 45 5.92 9.99 -17.91
N ILE A 46 4.94 9.10 -17.85
CA ILE A 46 4.92 7.94 -16.97
C ILE A 46 4.72 6.70 -17.84
N ASP A 47 5.72 5.82 -17.87
CA ASP A 47 5.59 4.53 -18.52
C ASP A 47 4.75 3.56 -17.67
N LYS A 48 4.01 2.71 -18.36
CA LYS A 48 3.28 1.62 -17.73
C LYS A 48 4.26 0.69 -17.00
N THR A 49 4.02 0.45 -15.73
CA THR A 49 4.79 -0.52 -14.94
C THR A 49 4.10 -1.88 -14.98
N VAL A 50 4.90 -2.96 -14.92
CA VAL A 50 4.36 -4.31 -14.83
C VAL A 50 3.53 -4.43 -13.54
N LYS A 51 2.28 -4.88 -13.67
CA LYS A 51 1.42 -5.19 -12.53
C LYS A 51 2.01 -6.35 -11.75
N ARG A 52 2.19 -6.18 -10.45
CA ARG A 52 2.79 -7.19 -9.55
C ARG A 52 1.74 -7.92 -8.73
N ALA A 53 0.48 -7.87 -9.13
CA ALA A 53 -0.58 -8.62 -8.47
C ALA A 53 -0.32 -10.13 -8.57
N VAL A 54 -0.63 -10.84 -7.49
CA VAL A 54 -0.67 -12.30 -7.50
C VAL A 54 -2.13 -12.77 -7.49
N PRO A 55 -2.45 -13.91 -8.11
CA PRO A 55 -3.80 -14.44 -8.12
C PRO A 55 -4.23 -14.94 -6.73
N PHE A 56 -5.53 -15.09 -6.51
CA PHE A 56 -6.12 -15.51 -5.24
C PHE A 56 -5.54 -16.84 -4.72
N LYS A 57 -5.23 -17.79 -5.63
CA LYS A 57 -4.56 -19.05 -5.27
C LYS A 57 -3.25 -18.81 -4.52
N ILE A 58 -2.45 -17.84 -4.94
CA ILE A 58 -1.19 -17.50 -4.27
C ILE A 58 -1.45 -16.87 -2.90
N ILE A 59 -2.48 -16.05 -2.75
CA ILE A 59 -2.87 -15.51 -1.43
C ILE A 59 -3.20 -16.66 -0.46
N LYS A 60 -3.94 -17.68 -0.92
CA LYS A 60 -4.21 -18.88 -0.12
C LYS A 60 -2.92 -19.61 0.26
N MET A 61 -2.04 -19.88 -0.70
CA MET A 61 -0.75 -20.53 -0.42
C MET A 61 0.09 -19.74 0.59
N ILE A 62 0.08 -18.39 0.51
CA ILE A 62 0.76 -17.55 1.51
C ILE A 62 0.13 -17.72 2.89
N LYS A 63 -1.20 -17.77 2.99
CA LYS A 63 -1.91 -17.98 4.26
C LYS A 63 -1.59 -19.34 4.88
N GLU A 64 -1.61 -20.38 4.07
CA GLU A 64 -1.45 -21.78 4.48
C GLU A 64 0.03 -22.17 4.73
N LEU A 65 0.98 -21.30 4.42
CA LEU A 65 2.41 -21.60 4.59
C LEU A 65 2.74 -21.79 6.07
N ASP A 66 3.22 -22.98 6.43
CA ASP A 66 3.69 -23.25 7.80
C ASP A 66 5.02 -22.52 8.04
N LEU A 67 4.98 -21.60 9.01
CA LEU A 67 6.10 -20.77 9.43
C LEU A 67 6.27 -20.79 10.96
N SER A 68 5.71 -21.80 11.64
CA SER A 68 5.69 -21.94 13.11
C SER A 68 7.10 -21.86 13.72
N PHE A 69 8.12 -22.34 13.00
CA PHE A 69 9.52 -22.29 13.44
C PHE A 69 10.31 -21.08 12.96
N GLU A 70 9.65 -20.13 12.28
CA GLU A 70 10.27 -18.94 11.69
C GLU A 70 9.49 -17.66 12.05
N PRO A 71 9.50 -17.21 13.30
CA PRO A 71 8.64 -16.11 13.78
C PRO A 71 8.76 -14.82 12.98
N GLN A 72 9.95 -14.54 12.41
CA GLN A 72 10.15 -13.34 11.57
C GLN A 72 9.47 -13.44 10.20
N LEU A 73 9.43 -14.63 9.61
CA LEU A 73 8.72 -14.87 8.36
C LEU A 73 7.22 -14.95 8.61
N GLU A 74 6.83 -15.56 9.71
CA GLU A 74 5.44 -15.63 10.15
C GLU A 74 4.86 -14.22 10.32
N LEU A 75 5.54 -13.33 11.04
CA LEU A 75 5.14 -11.93 11.15
C LEU A 75 5.05 -11.24 9.77
N ALA A 76 6.02 -11.49 8.89
CA ALA A 76 6.00 -10.89 7.55
C ALA A 76 4.78 -11.36 6.74
N ARG A 77 4.47 -12.66 6.78
CA ARG A 77 3.25 -13.24 6.19
C ARG A 77 2.00 -12.56 6.74
N ASP A 78 1.88 -12.49 8.06
CA ASP A 78 0.67 -12.00 8.73
C ASP A 78 0.45 -10.50 8.48
N ILE A 79 1.51 -9.69 8.46
CA ILE A 79 1.42 -8.27 8.08
C ILE A 79 1.02 -8.10 6.59
N PHE A 80 1.50 -8.97 5.70
CA PHE A 80 1.08 -8.97 4.30
C PHE A 80 -0.41 -9.32 4.17
N LEU A 81 -0.86 -10.36 4.88
CA LEU A 81 -2.26 -10.78 4.90
C LEU A 81 -3.16 -9.72 5.52
N PHE A 82 -2.74 -9.09 6.62
CA PHE A 82 -3.47 -7.98 7.21
C PHE A 82 -3.64 -6.81 6.22
N SER A 83 -2.58 -6.46 5.49
CA SER A 83 -2.69 -5.48 4.41
C SER A 83 -3.73 -5.90 3.36
N PHE A 84 -3.72 -7.16 2.95
CA PHE A 84 -4.68 -7.69 1.97
C PHE A 84 -6.12 -7.65 2.52
N TYR A 85 -6.35 -8.08 3.76
CA TYR A 85 -7.66 -8.08 4.41
C TYR A 85 -8.22 -6.66 4.59
N THR A 86 -7.34 -5.69 4.85
CA THR A 86 -7.69 -4.27 4.99
C THR A 86 -7.66 -3.50 3.66
N ARG A 87 -8.01 -4.15 2.55
CA ARG A 87 -8.13 -3.55 1.20
C ARG A 87 -6.80 -2.97 0.68
N GLY A 88 -5.68 -3.56 1.06
CA GLY A 88 -4.35 -3.09 0.67
C GLY A 88 -3.89 -1.86 1.45
N MET A 89 -4.14 -1.82 2.76
CA MET A 89 -3.61 -0.78 3.64
C MET A 89 -2.09 -0.68 3.50
N SER A 90 -1.57 0.54 3.43
CA SER A 90 -0.13 0.73 3.25
C SER A 90 0.64 0.36 4.52
N PHE A 91 1.91 -0.04 4.37
CA PHE A 91 2.73 -0.42 5.51
C PHE A 91 2.88 0.71 6.54
N ILE A 92 2.95 1.97 6.07
CA ILE A 92 3.04 3.11 6.99
C ILE A 92 1.74 3.32 7.77
N ASP A 93 0.58 3.08 7.15
CA ASP A 93 -0.70 3.19 7.83
C ASP A 93 -0.84 2.08 8.88
N MET A 94 -0.49 0.82 8.52
CA MET A 94 -0.47 -0.32 9.45
C MET A 94 0.46 -0.09 10.64
N ALA A 95 1.65 0.47 10.39
CA ALA A 95 2.65 0.74 11.43
C ALA A 95 2.16 1.72 12.50
N HIS A 96 1.30 2.67 12.12
CA HIS A 96 0.77 3.68 13.04
C HIS A 96 -0.67 3.42 13.48
N LEU A 97 -1.19 2.22 13.18
CA LEU A 97 -2.55 1.86 13.55
C LEU A 97 -2.61 1.59 15.05
N LYS A 98 -3.47 2.34 15.77
CA LYS A 98 -3.65 2.23 17.20
C LYS A 98 -4.86 1.36 17.55
N LYS A 99 -4.87 0.77 18.74
CA LYS A 99 -6.04 0.05 19.26
C LYS A 99 -7.30 0.92 19.29
N SER A 100 -7.14 2.21 19.57
CA SER A 100 -8.24 3.19 19.57
C SER A 100 -8.86 3.44 18.18
N ASN A 101 -8.19 3.01 17.10
CA ASN A 101 -8.76 3.08 15.75
C ASN A 101 -9.85 2.02 15.51
N LEU A 102 -9.89 0.96 16.32
CA LEU A 102 -10.89 -0.08 16.26
C LEU A 102 -11.95 0.17 17.34
N GLN A 103 -13.18 0.48 16.94
CA GLN A 103 -14.31 0.71 17.83
C GLN A 103 -15.57 0.09 17.26
N ASN A 104 -16.31 -0.63 18.09
CA ASN A 104 -17.62 -1.24 17.72
C ASN A 104 -17.56 -2.07 16.42
N GLY A 105 -16.49 -2.85 16.21
CA GLY A 105 -16.31 -3.64 15.01
C GLY A 105 -16.00 -2.84 13.74
N ILE A 106 -15.59 -1.59 13.89
CA ILE A 106 -15.25 -0.69 12.78
C ILE A 106 -13.84 -0.15 12.98
N LEU A 107 -12.98 -0.38 12.00
CA LEU A 107 -11.65 0.19 11.94
C LEU A 107 -11.68 1.51 11.18
N THR A 108 -11.31 2.61 11.84
CA THR A 108 -11.24 3.95 11.22
C THR A 108 -9.84 4.53 11.34
N TYR A 109 -9.26 4.95 10.22
CA TYR A 109 -7.94 5.56 10.20
C TYR A 109 -7.82 6.62 9.09
N SER A 110 -6.86 7.52 9.23
CA SER A 110 -6.50 8.49 8.18
C SER A 110 -5.21 8.08 7.51
N ARG A 111 -5.21 8.00 6.18
CA ARG A 111 -4.02 7.66 5.40
C ARG A 111 -2.91 8.68 5.60
N LYS A 112 -1.72 8.22 5.96
CA LYS A 112 -0.55 9.10 6.16
C LYS A 112 -0.13 9.86 4.89
N LYS A 113 -0.39 9.30 3.71
CA LYS A 113 0.02 9.90 2.44
C LYS A 113 -0.94 11.01 1.96
N THR A 114 -2.24 10.85 2.17
CA THR A 114 -3.27 11.70 1.55
C THR A 114 -4.17 12.42 2.58
N GLY A 115 -4.12 12.02 3.85
CA GLY A 115 -5.02 12.51 4.89
C GLY A 115 -6.45 11.95 4.81
N GLN A 116 -6.76 11.19 3.76
CA GLN A 116 -8.09 10.64 3.56
C GLN A 116 -8.47 9.69 4.70
N ARG A 117 -9.66 9.88 5.26
CA ARG A 117 -10.24 9.01 6.28
C ARG A 117 -10.89 7.80 5.61
N LEU A 118 -10.52 6.60 6.05
CA LEU A 118 -11.08 5.34 5.60
C LEU A 118 -11.69 4.59 6.75
N THR A 119 -12.77 3.87 6.44
CA THR A 119 -13.53 3.05 7.39
C THR A 119 -13.62 1.63 6.84
N ILE A 120 -13.30 0.64 7.66
CA ILE A 120 -13.29 -0.78 7.29
C ILE A 120 -14.10 -1.55 8.33
N LEU A 121 -15.05 -2.38 7.89
CA LEU A 121 -15.71 -3.35 8.74
C LEU A 121 -14.67 -4.36 9.21
N TRP A 122 -14.66 -4.63 10.51
CA TRP A 122 -13.70 -5.56 11.12
C TRP A 122 -14.12 -7.01 10.85
N GLU A 123 -13.21 -7.78 10.33
CA GLU A 123 -13.44 -9.19 9.95
C GLU A 123 -12.64 -10.11 10.88
N GLU A 124 -13.12 -11.34 11.06
CA GLU A 124 -12.49 -12.36 11.90
C GLU A 124 -11.02 -12.61 11.53
N LEU A 125 -10.73 -12.68 10.24
CA LEU A 125 -9.35 -12.84 9.72
C LEU A 125 -8.39 -11.73 10.16
N MET A 126 -8.89 -10.53 10.40
CA MET A 126 -8.07 -9.42 10.91
C MET A 126 -7.87 -9.62 12.43
N GLN A 127 -8.91 -10.06 13.13
CA GLN A 127 -8.86 -10.32 14.57
C GLN A 127 -7.87 -11.43 14.91
N GLU A 128 -7.89 -12.54 14.18
CA GLU A 128 -6.93 -13.65 14.35
C GLU A 128 -5.47 -13.16 14.35
N ILE A 129 -5.13 -12.26 13.43
CA ILE A 129 -3.76 -11.69 13.35
C ILE A 129 -3.48 -10.81 14.55
N VAL A 130 -4.43 -9.96 14.93
CA VAL A 130 -4.24 -9.04 16.08
C VAL A 130 -4.12 -9.82 17.39
N ASP A 131 -4.94 -10.83 17.61
CA ASP A 131 -4.90 -11.65 18.84
C ASP A 131 -3.58 -12.41 18.97
N LYS A 132 -3.04 -12.92 17.86
CA LYS A 132 -1.76 -13.61 17.82
C LYS A 132 -0.58 -12.73 18.28
N TYR A 133 -0.64 -11.42 18.01
CA TYR A 133 0.42 -10.47 18.35
C TYR A 133 0.00 -9.48 19.44
N LYS A 134 -1.01 -9.83 20.22
CA LYS A 134 -1.53 -8.97 21.28
C LYS A 134 -0.42 -8.59 22.27
N ASP A 135 -0.25 -7.29 22.48
CA ASP A 135 0.65 -6.72 23.48
C ASP A 135 -0.13 -5.62 24.22
N ASP A 136 -0.55 -5.91 25.45
CA ASP A 136 -1.37 -4.98 26.24
C ASP A 136 -0.60 -3.72 26.65
N SER A 137 0.72 -3.76 26.66
CA SER A 137 1.59 -2.62 26.98
C SER A 137 1.70 -1.63 25.81
N SER A 138 1.41 -2.05 24.58
CA SER A 138 1.51 -1.22 23.38
C SER A 138 0.17 -0.54 23.05
N GLU A 139 0.19 0.72 22.64
CA GLU A 139 -0.97 1.40 22.08
C GLU A 139 -1.26 0.98 20.63
N TYR A 140 -0.27 0.41 19.94
CA TYR A 140 -0.40 -0.01 18.55
C TYR A 140 -1.16 -1.32 18.41
N LEU A 141 -1.92 -1.44 17.32
CA LEU A 141 -2.72 -2.62 17.02
C LEU A 141 -1.85 -3.79 16.51
N LEU A 142 -0.75 -3.48 15.82
CA LEU A 142 0.17 -4.44 15.21
C LEU A 142 1.58 -4.27 15.75
N PRO A 143 2.40 -5.34 15.85
CA PRO A 143 3.73 -5.31 16.47
C PRO A 143 4.81 -4.73 15.52
N ILE A 144 4.47 -3.67 14.78
CA ILE A 144 5.39 -3.02 13.86
C ILE A 144 6.19 -1.95 14.59
N LEU A 145 5.51 -1.04 15.30
CA LEU A 145 6.13 -0.09 16.21
C LEU A 145 5.86 -0.53 17.66
N ARG A 146 6.83 -0.37 18.54
CA ARG A 146 6.70 -0.80 19.94
C ARG A 146 6.66 0.35 20.93
N TYR A 147 7.34 1.45 20.63
CA TYR A 147 7.48 2.59 21.54
C TYR A 147 7.10 3.88 20.82
N CYS A 148 6.40 4.76 21.53
CA CYS A 148 6.04 6.10 21.05
C CYS A 148 7.22 7.08 21.07
N ASP A 149 8.42 6.64 21.49
CA ASP A 149 9.56 7.49 21.76
C ASP A 149 10.45 7.78 20.57
N ILE A 150 10.81 9.04 20.50
CA ILE A 150 12.02 9.72 19.95
C ILE A 150 12.51 9.28 18.55
N ASN A 151 12.22 8.09 18.04
CA ASN A 151 12.75 7.65 16.75
C ASN A 151 11.81 6.76 15.92
N ASP A 152 10.53 7.04 15.90
CA ASP A 152 9.52 6.35 15.07
C ASP A 152 10.01 6.11 13.65
N ARG A 153 10.68 7.10 13.06
CA ARG A 153 11.20 6.98 11.69
C ARG A 153 12.31 5.93 11.55
N LYS A 154 13.20 5.80 12.53
CA LYS A 154 14.27 4.78 12.51
C LYS A 154 13.68 3.41 12.73
N GLN A 155 12.80 3.28 13.73
CA GLN A 155 12.11 2.03 14.05
C GLN A 155 11.26 1.56 12.85
N TYR A 156 10.47 2.46 12.26
CA TYR A 156 9.71 2.21 11.04
C TYR A 156 10.59 1.70 9.88
N LYS A 157 11.71 2.40 9.58
CA LYS A 157 12.61 1.99 8.49
C LYS A 157 13.22 0.62 8.73
N LEU A 158 13.63 0.34 9.95
CA LEU A 158 14.21 -0.96 10.34
C LEU A 158 13.16 -2.06 10.15
N ARG A 159 11.96 -1.88 10.68
CA ARG A 159 10.87 -2.85 10.56
C ARG A 159 10.43 -3.05 9.13
N ALA A 160 10.29 -1.99 8.34
CA ALA A 160 9.99 -2.09 6.92
C ALA A 160 11.01 -2.94 6.17
N LYS A 161 12.31 -2.76 6.48
CA LYS A 161 13.40 -3.55 5.90
C LYS A 161 13.35 -5.02 6.34
N GLN A 162 13.13 -5.29 7.63
CA GLN A 162 13.05 -6.65 8.17
C GLN A 162 11.87 -7.42 7.56
N ILE A 163 10.68 -6.87 7.63
CA ILE A 163 9.46 -7.51 7.12
C ILE A 163 9.53 -7.63 5.58
N GLY A 164 10.04 -6.60 4.88
CA GLY A 164 10.24 -6.67 3.44
C GLY A 164 11.19 -7.78 3.00
N ARG A 165 12.27 -8.05 3.77
CA ARG A 165 13.16 -9.20 3.54
C ARG A 165 12.45 -10.52 3.80
N GLY A 166 11.61 -10.59 4.84
CA GLY A 166 10.76 -11.76 5.10
C GLY A 166 9.83 -12.05 3.93
N LEU A 167 9.13 -11.03 3.42
CA LEU A 167 8.26 -11.19 2.25
C LEU A 167 9.02 -11.70 1.02
N ASN A 168 10.21 -11.19 0.76
CA ASN A 168 11.03 -11.69 -0.36
C ASN A 168 11.39 -13.17 -0.19
N LYS A 169 11.74 -13.62 1.03
CA LYS A 169 12.01 -15.03 1.30
C LYS A 169 10.77 -15.90 1.09
N ILE A 170 9.60 -15.45 1.53
CA ILE A 170 8.31 -16.13 1.28
C ILE A 170 8.06 -16.22 -0.23
N GLY A 171 8.27 -15.12 -0.96
CA GLY A 171 8.11 -15.11 -2.42
C GLY A 171 9.02 -16.11 -3.12
N LEU A 172 10.27 -16.24 -2.67
CA LEU A 172 11.21 -17.25 -3.20
C LEU A 172 10.78 -18.69 -2.91
N ARG A 173 10.28 -18.98 -1.69
CA ARG A 173 9.74 -20.30 -1.33
C ARG A 173 8.55 -20.72 -2.19
N LEU A 174 7.73 -19.74 -2.57
CA LEU A 174 6.57 -19.96 -3.43
C LEU A 174 6.89 -19.81 -4.92
N GLU A 175 8.18 -19.74 -5.27
CA GLU A 175 8.69 -19.62 -6.64
C GLU A 175 8.02 -18.50 -7.45
N LEU A 176 7.71 -17.37 -6.79
CA LEU A 176 7.04 -16.27 -7.45
C LEU A 176 7.99 -15.59 -8.45
N LYS A 177 7.50 -15.32 -9.66
CA LYS A 177 8.26 -14.64 -10.73
C LYS A 177 8.67 -13.21 -10.37
N ALA A 178 7.99 -12.57 -9.41
CA ALA A 178 8.29 -11.22 -8.95
C ALA A 178 8.41 -11.18 -7.42
N PRO A 179 9.24 -10.29 -6.86
CA PRO A 179 9.39 -10.16 -5.42
C PRO A 179 8.07 -9.86 -4.72
N LEU A 180 7.78 -10.58 -3.65
CA LEU A 180 6.64 -10.29 -2.79
C LEU A 180 6.95 -9.04 -1.95
N THR A 181 6.07 -8.05 -2.02
CA THR A 181 6.21 -6.76 -1.30
C THR A 181 4.87 -6.32 -0.75
N PHE A 182 4.84 -5.36 0.19
CA PHE A 182 3.58 -4.79 0.69
C PHE A 182 2.67 -4.26 -0.42
N TYR A 183 3.27 -3.72 -1.49
CA TYR A 183 2.49 -3.19 -2.60
C TYR A 183 1.78 -4.28 -3.42
N VAL A 184 2.30 -5.52 -3.38
CA VAL A 184 1.65 -6.69 -3.99
C VAL A 184 0.31 -6.98 -3.33
N ALA A 185 0.19 -6.89 -1.99
CA ALA A 185 -1.09 -7.09 -1.30
C ALA A 185 -2.18 -6.17 -1.85
N ARG A 186 -1.88 -4.88 -1.97
CA ARG A 186 -2.80 -3.87 -2.49
C ARG A 186 -3.17 -4.11 -3.97
N HIS A 187 -2.18 -4.43 -4.81
CA HIS A 187 -2.44 -4.75 -6.20
C HIS A 187 -3.27 -6.02 -6.37
N SER A 188 -2.98 -7.05 -5.56
CA SER A 188 -3.71 -8.31 -5.60
C SER A 188 -5.16 -8.12 -5.16
N TRP A 189 -5.41 -7.36 -4.08
CA TRP A 189 -6.78 -7.05 -3.68
C TRP A 189 -7.56 -6.39 -4.82
N ALA A 190 -6.98 -5.35 -5.45
CA ALA A 190 -7.63 -4.65 -6.56
C ALA A 190 -7.86 -5.55 -7.79
N SER A 191 -6.86 -6.37 -8.16
CA SER A 191 -6.99 -7.27 -9.31
C SER A 191 -8.00 -8.38 -9.05
N ILE A 192 -7.99 -8.98 -7.86
CA ILE A 192 -8.96 -10.01 -7.48
C ILE A 192 -10.38 -9.43 -7.40
N ALA A 193 -10.55 -8.21 -6.90
CA ALA A 193 -11.83 -7.52 -6.91
C ALA A 193 -12.35 -7.32 -8.34
N GLN A 194 -11.47 -6.89 -9.26
CA GLN A 194 -11.79 -6.74 -10.67
C GLN A 194 -12.18 -8.08 -11.32
N ASP A 195 -11.43 -9.13 -11.05
CA ASP A 195 -11.72 -10.49 -11.55
C ASP A 195 -13.07 -11.01 -11.03
N ARG A 196 -13.45 -10.60 -9.81
CA ARG A 196 -14.77 -10.87 -9.20
C ARG A 196 -15.85 -9.87 -9.60
N LYS A 197 -15.62 -9.07 -10.63
CA LYS A 197 -16.57 -8.10 -11.20
C LYS A 197 -17.06 -7.03 -10.22
N VAL A 198 -16.27 -6.70 -9.21
CA VAL A 198 -16.52 -5.52 -8.36
C VAL A 198 -16.25 -4.28 -9.21
N SER A 199 -17.14 -3.29 -9.15
CA SER A 199 -17.01 -2.09 -10.01
C SER A 199 -15.71 -1.32 -9.69
N THR A 200 -15.14 -0.70 -10.71
CA THR A 200 -13.90 0.09 -10.59
C THR A 200 -14.04 1.23 -9.58
N ASP A 201 -15.26 1.80 -9.45
CA ASP A 201 -15.52 2.89 -8.50
C ASP A 201 -15.45 2.38 -7.05
N ILE A 202 -16.01 1.21 -6.77
CA ILE A 202 -15.92 0.58 -5.45
C ILE A 202 -14.46 0.23 -5.13
N ILE A 203 -13.73 -0.32 -6.10
CA ILE A 203 -12.30 -0.64 -5.94
C ILE A 203 -11.50 0.63 -5.63
N ARG A 204 -11.71 1.70 -6.39
CA ARG A 204 -11.02 2.98 -6.22
C ARG A 204 -11.28 3.59 -4.85
N GLU A 205 -12.54 3.63 -4.42
CA GLU A 205 -12.94 4.16 -3.12
C GLU A 205 -12.41 3.27 -1.98
N GLY A 206 -12.54 1.95 -2.10
CA GLY A 206 -11.99 0.98 -1.15
C GLY A 206 -10.48 1.09 -0.97
N LEU A 207 -9.76 1.47 -2.02
CA LEU A 207 -8.33 1.76 -1.97
C LEU A 207 -8.03 3.18 -1.44
N GLY A 208 -9.00 4.05 -1.32
CA GLY A 208 -8.81 5.45 -0.96
C GLY A 208 -7.98 6.20 -2.00
N HIS A 209 -8.32 6.07 -3.27
CA HIS A 209 -7.69 6.85 -4.34
C HIS A 209 -8.50 8.12 -4.58
N ASP A 210 -8.01 9.25 -4.11
CA ASP A 210 -8.53 10.56 -4.46
C ASP A 210 -8.13 10.90 -5.90
N ASN A 211 -9.12 10.94 -6.79
CA ASN A 211 -9.01 11.66 -8.05
C ASN A 211 -10.00 12.82 -7.99
N GLU A 212 -9.51 13.96 -7.50
CA GLU A 212 -10.31 15.20 -7.31
C GLU A 212 -10.93 15.77 -8.60
N LYS A 213 -10.61 15.25 -9.78
CA LYS A 213 -10.96 15.95 -11.03
C LYS A 213 -12.18 15.44 -11.78
N THR A 214 -12.85 14.35 -11.42
CA THR A 214 -13.86 13.82 -12.35
C THR A 214 -15.17 13.29 -11.77
N THR A 215 -15.43 13.25 -10.48
CA THR A 215 -16.60 12.46 -10.04
C THR A 215 -17.56 13.14 -9.07
N HIS A 216 -17.30 14.35 -8.61
CA HIS A 216 -18.13 14.98 -7.59
C HIS A 216 -19.48 15.52 -8.07
N ILE A 217 -19.83 15.39 -9.34
CA ILE A 217 -21.10 15.95 -9.82
C ILE A 217 -22.23 14.91 -9.89
N TYR A 218 -21.97 13.60 -9.94
CA TYR A 218 -23.01 12.62 -10.28
C TYR A 218 -23.06 11.30 -9.50
N LEU A 219 -22.19 11.05 -8.52
CA LEU A 219 -22.30 9.82 -7.73
C LEU A 219 -22.49 10.16 -6.25
N ALA A 220 -23.65 9.79 -5.72
CA ALA A 220 -23.78 9.59 -4.28
C ALA A 220 -22.60 8.74 -3.84
N SER A 221 -21.87 9.15 -2.79
CA SER A 221 -20.73 8.41 -2.25
C SER A 221 -21.09 6.94 -2.14
N ILE A 222 -20.23 6.07 -2.69
CA ILE A 222 -20.41 4.63 -2.53
C ILE A 222 -20.46 4.37 -1.04
N SER A 223 -21.54 3.78 -0.56
CA SER A 223 -21.72 3.56 0.87
C SER A 223 -20.64 2.64 1.41
N THR A 224 -20.18 2.87 2.63
CA THR A 224 -19.21 2.01 3.31
C THR A 224 -19.65 0.55 3.26
N SER A 225 -20.96 0.27 3.37
CA SER A 225 -21.52 -1.06 3.27
C SER A 225 -21.26 -1.75 1.91
N GLN A 226 -21.22 -1.03 0.80
CA GLN A 226 -20.86 -1.62 -0.50
C GLN A 226 -19.37 -1.97 -0.58
N ILE A 227 -18.51 -1.14 0.00
CA ILE A 227 -17.07 -1.41 0.07
C ILE A 227 -16.79 -2.61 0.97
N ASP A 228 -17.49 -2.70 2.10
CA ASP A 228 -17.35 -3.82 3.04
C ASP A 228 -17.85 -5.13 2.43
N ARG A 229 -19.00 -5.09 1.73
CA ARG A 229 -19.50 -6.25 0.99
C ARG A 229 -18.50 -6.72 -0.08
N ALA A 230 -17.86 -5.79 -0.79
CA ALA A 230 -16.81 -6.13 -1.75
C ALA A 230 -15.60 -6.78 -1.05
N ASN A 231 -15.20 -6.28 0.12
CA ASN A 231 -14.14 -6.88 0.90
C ASN A 231 -14.48 -8.30 1.36
N GLN A 232 -15.69 -8.53 1.88
CA GLN A 232 -16.17 -9.87 2.26
C GLN A 232 -16.16 -10.85 1.08
N ILE A 233 -16.58 -10.40 -0.13
CA ILE A 233 -16.52 -11.23 -1.35
C ILE A 233 -15.08 -11.65 -1.67
N ILE A 234 -14.11 -10.74 -1.48
CA ILE A 234 -12.71 -11.01 -1.75
C ILE A 234 -12.13 -12.00 -0.74
N LEU A 235 -12.46 -11.84 0.54
CA LEU A 235 -11.98 -12.69 1.62
C LEU A 235 -12.67 -14.06 1.67
N LYS A 236 -13.82 -14.20 0.99
CA LYS A 236 -14.57 -15.47 0.96
C LYS A 236 -13.72 -16.59 0.37
N GLY A 237 -13.49 -17.60 1.19
CA GLY A 237 -12.70 -18.78 0.84
C GLY A 237 -11.21 -18.67 1.19
N LEU A 238 -10.78 -17.64 1.98
CA LEU A 238 -9.55 -17.66 2.76
C LEU A 238 -9.78 -18.33 4.10
#